data_b32b9715bc73d6af9b191b63e9bd3912
#
_entry.id   b32b9715bc73d6af9b191b63e9bd3912
#
_cell.length_a   1.000
_cell.length_b   1.000
_cell.length_c   1.000
_cell.angle_alpha   90.00
_cell.angle_beta   90.00
_cell.angle_gamma   90.00
#
_symmetry.space_group_name_H-M   'P 1'
#
loop_
_entity.id
_entity.type
_entity.pdbx_description
1 polymer ?
#
loop_
_entity_poly.entity_id
_entity_poly.type
_entity_poly.pdbx_seq_one_letter_code
_entity_poly.pdbx_strand_id
1 'polypeptide(L)'
;MTKRIKKNNDKKILPPKSIRNEQSQPINSENPLVIFDKINIEIMKYIWKNPDIKSSEIAEKVDIPLSTIQRRRSRIENSSLLRKSFDLHYHRLGMRTADLLIKITKGDVERIVDQIIEKHSKSVLEVTVRIGHPDVNLVVKIVYKDNDEIYEIMRTVNTIENLESIQWSEILKEITVDRDGLIENLLSRVRSI
;
A
#
# COMPACT_ATOMS: atom_id res chain seq x y z
N MET A 1 -23.11 -49.97 -19.86
CA MET A 1 -22.04 -48.98 -20.02
C MET A 1 -22.41 -47.74 -19.20
N THR A 2 -21.90 -47.65 -17.99
CA THR A 2 -22.29 -46.61 -17.02
C THR A 2 -21.21 -45.53 -16.99
N LYS A 3 -21.51 -44.32 -17.50
CA LYS A 3 -20.59 -43.18 -17.47
C LYS A 3 -20.52 -42.60 -16.06
N ARG A 4 -19.33 -42.65 -15.45
CA ARG A 4 -18.99 -41.95 -14.19
C ARG A 4 -18.85 -40.47 -14.48
N ILE A 5 -19.68 -39.66 -13.83
CA ILE A 5 -19.57 -38.19 -13.79
C ILE A 5 -18.48 -37.86 -12.77
N LYS A 6 -17.42 -37.18 -13.22
CA LYS A 6 -16.38 -36.62 -12.35
C LYS A 6 -16.95 -35.39 -11.61
N LYS A 7 -16.98 -35.45 -10.27
CA LYS A 7 -17.23 -34.28 -9.42
C LYS A 7 -16.10 -33.27 -9.59
N ASN A 8 -16.44 -32.06 -10.04
CA ASN A 8 -15.59 -30.92 -9.99
C ASN A 8 -15.39 -30.52 -8.51
N ASN A 9 -14.14 -30.46 -8.07
CA ASN A 9 -13.75 -29.86 -6.79
C ASN A 9 -13.81 -28.34 -6.94
N ASP A 10 -14.90 -27.74 -6.51
CA ASP A 10 -14.97 -26.30 -6.27
C ASP A 10 -14.00 -25.94 -5.13
N LYS A 11 -12.83 -25.47 -5.50
CA LYS A 11 -11.93 -24.81 -4.54
C LYS A 11 -12.63 -23.55 -4.04
N LYS A 12 -13.15 -23.64 -2.83
CA LYS A 12 -13.68 -22.51 -2.04
C LYS A 12 -12.59 -21.45 -1.97
N ILE A 13 -12.74 -20.38 -2.75
CA ILE A 13 -11.89 -19.19 -2.67
C ILE A 13 -12.23 -18.56 -1.32
N LEU A 14 -11.28 -18.61 -0.39
CA LEU A 14 -11.41 -17.93 0.89
C LEU A 14 -11.51 -16.42 0.62
N PRO A 15 -12.43 -15.70 1.27
CA PRO A 15 -12.51 -14.26 1.14
C PRO A 15 -11.18 -13.63 1.57
N PRO A 16 -10.76 -12.51 0.95
CA PRO A 16 -9.56 -11.81 1.35
C PRO A 16 -9.66 -11.45 2.84
N LYS A 17 -8.60 -11.75 3.58
CA LYS A 17 -8.50 -11.37 5.00
C LYS A 17 -8.75 -9.87 5.07
N SER A 18 -9.70 -9.49 5.94
CA SER A 18 -10.07 -8.11 6.24
C SER A 18 -8.84 -7.20 6.27
N ILE A 19 -8.97 -6.05 5.62
CA ILE A 19 -7.94 -5.03 5.53
C ILE A 19 -7.55 -4.65 6.95
N ARG A 20 -6.34 -5.02 7.35
CA ARG A 20 -5.76 -4.48 8.57
C ARG A 20 -5.40 -3.03 8.26
N ASN A 21 -6.05 -2.11 8.95
CA ASN A 21 -5.72 -0.69 8.99
C ASN A 21 -4.33 -0.55 9.63
N GLU A 22 -3.26 -0.67 8.82
CA GLU A 22 -1.88 -0.60 9.32
C GLU A 22 -1.47 0.80 9.80
N GLN A 23 -2.27 1.84 9.48
CA GLN A 23 -1.96 3.22 9.83
C GLN A 23 -2.60 3.72 11.12
N SER A 24 -3.58 3.02 11.69
CA SER A 24 -4.27 3.39 12.92
C SER A 24 -3.96 2.51 14.12
N GLN A 25 -3.06 1.55 14.01
CA GLN A 25 -2.58 0.87 15.20
C GLN A 25 -1.71 1.86 15.98
N PRO A 26 -2.02 2.12 17.27
CA PRO A 26 -1.07 2.77 18.14
C PRO A 26 0.23 1.97 18.04
N ILE A 27 1.38 2.66 18.06
CA ILE A 27 2.72 2.03 18.10
C ILE A 27 2.68 1.03 19.25
N ASN A 28 2.25 -0.19 18.95
CA ASN A 28 2.09 -1.23 19.95
C ASN A 28 3.49 -1.58 20.45
N SER A 29 3.62 -1.65 21.76
CA SER A 29 4.83 -1.94 22.52
C SER A 29 5.51 -3.29 22.17
N GLU A 30 4.98 -4.05 21.22
CA GLU A 30 5.54 -5.32 20.74
C GLU A 30 6.50 -5.17 19.56
N ASN A 31 6.50 -4.04 18.85
CA ASN A 31 7.52 -3.79 17.83
C ASN A 31 8.76 -3.21 18.50
N PRO A 32 9.92 -3.87 18.37
CA PRO A 32 11.15 -3.37 18.98
C PRO A 32 11.43 -1.96 18.43
N LEU A 33 11.48 -0.99 19.35
CA LEU A 33 11.84 0.39 19.02
C LEU A 33 13.18 0.37 18.27
N VAL A 34 13.17 0.84 17.04
CA VAL A 34 14.39 1.02 16.26
C VAL A 34 15.06 2.30 16.75
N ILE A 35 16.24 2.16 17.34
CA ILE A 35 17.04 3.32 17.73
C ILE A 35 17.63 3.93 16.46
N PHE A 36 17.43 5.24 16.26
CA PHE A 36 17.98 5.98 15.12
C PHE A 36 19.44 6.42 15.35
N ASP A 37 20.31 5.46 15.66
CA ASP A 37 21.75 5.70 15.69
C ASP A 37 22.36 5.76 14.28
N LYS A 38 23.61 6.22 14.18
CA LYS A 38 24.33 6.34 12.90
C LYS A 38 24.30 5.06 12.08
N ILE A 39 24.47 3.92 12.73
CA ILE A 39 24.58 2.61 12.07
C ILE A 39 23.23 2.19 11.50
N ASN A 40 22.13 2.32 12.26
CA ASN A 40 20.81 1.99 11.79
C ASN A 40 20.37 2.90 10.65
N ILE A 41 20.73 4.18 10.69
CA ILE A 41 20.49 5.12 9.61
C ILE A 41 21.23 4.71 8.34
N GLU A 42 22.50 4.34 8.41
CA GLU A 42 23.25 3.86 7.24
C GLU A 42 22.66 2.56 6.69
N ILE A 43 22.30 1.60 7.54
CA ILE A 43 21.61 0.38 7.10
C ILE A 43 20.31 0.72 6.36
N MET A 44 19.48 1.63 6.90
CA MET A 44 18.23 2.05 6.25
C MET A 44 18.47 2.70 4.90
N LYS A 45 19.49 3.56 4.75
CA LYS A 45 19.86 4.17 3.46
C LYS A 45 20.22 3.10 2.42
N TYR A 46 21.03 2.11 2.79
CA TYR A 46 21.39 1.04 1.87
C TYR A 46 20.20 0.18 1.45
N ILE A 47 19.32 -0.18 2.38
CA ILE A 47 18.09 -0.93 2.08
C ILE A 47 17.15 -0.10 1.19
N TRP A 48 17.06 1.21 1.45
CA TRP A 48 16.21 2.10 0.65
C TRP A 48 16.68 2.19 -0.81
N LYS A 49 17.99 2.34 -1.02
CA LYS A 49 18.60 2.41 -2.36
C LYS A 49 18.51 1.08 -3.11
N ASN A 50 18.73 -0.01 -2.40
CA ASN A 50 18.67 -1.36 -2.94
C ASN A 50 18.05 -2.32 -1.92
N PRO A 51 16.73 -2.60 -2.02
CA PRO A 51 16.04 -3.50 -1.09
C PRO A 51 16.60 -4.93 -1.07
N ASP A 52 17.32 -5.35 -2.13
CA ASP A 52 17.91 -6.67 -2.26
C ASP A 52 19.38 -6.74 -1.86
N ILE A 53 19.96 -5.62 -1.39
CA ILE A 53 21.34 -5.57 -0.92
C ILE A 53 21.59 -6.62 0.18
N LYS A 54 22.71 -7.33 0.09
CA LYS A 54 23.08 -8.34 1.10
C LYS A 54 23.63 -7.68 2.36
N SER A 55 23.36 -8.28 3.51
CA SER A 55 23.91 -7.81 4.79
C SER A 55 25.43 -7.83 4.82
N SER A 56 26.09 -8.74 4.08
CA SER A 56 27.54 -8.77 3.92
C SER A 56 28.08 -7.54 3.21
N GLU A 57 27.40 -7.07 2.17
CA GLU A 57 27.78 -5.86 1.43
C GLU A 57 27.64 -4.60 2.29
N ILE A 58 26.57 -4.55 3.12
CA ILE A 58 26.40 -3.45 4.08
C ILE A 58 27.51 -3.50 5.13
N ALA A 59 27.83 -4.68 5.67
CA ALA A 59 28.85 -4.86 6.67
C ALA A 59 30.24 -4.37 6.20
N GLU A 60 30.59 -4.70 4.96
CA GLU A 60 31.81 -4.24 4.31
C GLU A 60 31.84 -2.72 4.14
N LYS A 61 30.73 -2.11 3.68
CA LYS A 61 30.64 -0.66 3.42
C LYS A 61 30.67 0.20 4.69
N VAL A 62 30.17 -0.31 5.80
CA VAL A 62 30.12 0.43 7.08
C VAL A 62 31.18 0.00 8.08
N ASP A 63 32.02 -0.97 7.70
CA ASP A 63 33.10 -1.55 8.53
C ASP A 63 32.60 -2.04 9.90
N ILE A 64 31.53 -2.85 9.86
CA ILE A 64 30.89 -3.39 11.06
C ILE A 64 30.70 -4.90 10.88
N PRO A 65 30.90 -5.72 11.95
CA PRO A 65 30.73 -7.17 11.87
C PRO A 65 29.37 -7.58 11.30
N LEU A 66 29.38 -8.55 10.36
CA LEU A 66 28.19 -9.06 9.67
C LEU A 66 27.07 -9.46 10.64
N SER A 67 27.40 -10.12 11.75
CA SER A 67 26.40 -10.53 12.75
C SER A 67 25.66 -9.33 13.37
N THR A 68 26.36 -8.22 13.57
CA THR A 68 25.77 -6.97 14.07
C THR A 68 24.82 -6.36 13.03
N ILE A 69 25.24 -6.32 11.76
CA ILE A 69 24.39 -5.83 10.66
C ILE A 69 23.16 -6.70 10.50
N GLN A 70 23.29 -8.02 10.48
CA GLN A 70 22.15 -8.95 10.36
C GLN A 70 21.12 -8.72 11.46
N ARG A 71 21.56 -8.62 12.73
CA ARG A 71 20.66 -8.38 13.87
C ARG A 71 19.95 -7.03 13.77
N ARG A 72 20.69 -5.95 13.39
CA ARG A 72 20.12 -4.61 13.25
C ARG A 72 19.15 -4.52 12.07
N ARG A 73 19.51 -5.08 10.92
CA ARG A 73 18.66 -5.17 9.74
C ARG A 73 17.35 -5.88 10.03
N SER A 74 17.42 -7.04 10.68
CA SER A 74 16.21 -7.79 11.07
C SER A 74 15.28 -6.96 11.96
N ARG A 75 15.81 -6.16 12.89
CA ARG A 75 15.00 -5.27 13.72
C ARG A 75 14.33 -4.16 12.88
N ILE A 76 15.07 -3.56 11.94
CA ILE A 76 14.54 -2.52 11.04
C ILE A 76 13.43 -3.09 10.16
N GLU A 77 13.65 -4.24 9.53
CA GLU A 77 12.68 -4.89 8.65
C GLU A 77 11.42 -5.35 9.40
N ASN A 78 11.55 -5.81 10.65
CA ASN A 78 10.42 -6.22 11.49
C ASN A 78 9.69 -5.04 12.16
N SER A 79 10.24 -3.83 12.12
CA SER A 79 9.65 -2.65 12.76
C SER A 79 8.56 -1.95 11.93
N SER A 80 8.27 -2.42 10.74
CA SER A 80 7.36 -1.79 9.77
C SER A 80 7.77 -0.38 9.31
N LEU A 81 8.99 0.08 9.65
CA LEU A 81 9.53 1.38 9.18
C LEU A 81 9.77 1.39 7.67
N LEU A 82 10.16 0.25 7.11
CA LEU A 82 10.40 0.08 5.69
C LEU A 82 9.42 -0.96 5.14
N ARG A 83 8.71 -0.57 4.08
CA ARG A 83 7.86 -1.48 3.32
C ARG A 83 8.53 -1.80 1.99
N LYS A 84 8.74 -3.07 1.71
CA LYS A 84 9.11 -3.55 0.37
C LYS A 84 7.82 -3.79 -0.41
N SER A 85 7.63 -3.09 -1.51
CA SER A 85 6.50 -3.26 -2.42
C SER A 85 6.99 -3.52 -3.84
N PHE A 86 6.18 -4.23 -4.61
CA PHE A 86 6.37 -4.38 -6.05
C PHE A 86 5.28 -3.58 -6.75
N ASP A 87 5.70 -2.67 -7.63
CA ASP A 87 4.77 -1.91 -8.46
C ASP A 87 4.55 -2.61 -9.78
N LEU A 88 3.29 -2.77 -10.16
CA LEU A 88 2.90 -3.34 -11.43
C LEU A 88 2.60 -2.22 -12.43
N HIS A 89 3.25 -2.27 -13.58
CA HIS A 89 2.99 -1.31 -14.67
C HIS A 89 1.70 -1.68 -15.40
N TYR A 90 0.55 -1.25 -14.89
CA TYR A 90 -0.78 -1.57 -15.41
C TYR A 90 -0.94 -1.24 -16.88
N HIS A 91 -0.40 -0.13 -17.37
CA HIS A 91 -0.46 0.26 -18.78
C HIS A 91 0.20 -0.76 -19.72
N ARG A 92 1.25 -1.47 -19.27
CA ARG A 92 1.85 -2.56 -20.05
C ARG A 92 0.97 -3.79 -20.18
N LEU A 93 -0.04 -3.89 -19.34
CA LEU A 93 -1.07 -4.94 -19.39
C LEU A 93 -2.32 -4.46 -20.14
N GLY A 94 -2.29 -3.27 -20.77
CA GLY A 94 -3.44 -2.69 -21.43
C GLY A 94 -4.51 -2.18 -20.46
N MET A 95 -4.16 -1.98 -19.17
CA MET A 95 -5.06 -1.48 -18.15
C MET A 95 -4.82 0.01 -17.90
N ARG A 96 -5.84 0.70 -17.44
CA ARG A 96 -5.83 2.12 -17.05
C ARG A 96 -5.99 2.23 -15.55
N THR A 97 -5.51 3.32 -14.97
CA THR A 97 -5.65 3.62 -13.54
C THR A 97 -6.30 4.97 -13.33
N ALA A 98 -7.12 5.07 -12.30
CA ALA A 98 -7.78 6.32 -11.92
C ALA A 98 -7.96 6.41 -10.41
N ASP A 99 -8.15 7.64 -9.94
CA ASP A 99 -8.63 7.93 -8.61
C ASP A 99 -10.13 8.25 -8.64
N LEU A 100 -10.91 7.56 -7.84
CA LEU A 100 -12.26 7.97 -7.49
C LEU A 100 -12.16 8.92 -6.31
N LEU A 101 -12.52 10.17 -6.55
CA LEU A 101 -12.55 11.25 -5.56
C LEU A 101 -13.95 11.30 -4.96
N ILE A 102 -14.08 10.93 -3.70
CA ILE A 102 -15.35 10.69 -3.06
C ILE A 102 -15.53 11.66 -1.88
N LYS A 103 -16.73 12.23 -1.77
CA LYS A 103 -17.19 12.98 -0.60
C LYS A 103 -18.21 12.16 0.17
N ILE A 104 -17.89 11.88 1.43
CA ILE A 104 -18.79 11.26 2.40
C ILE A 104 -19.26 12.35 3.36
N THR A 105 -20.59 12.49 3.52
CA THR A 105 -21.17 13.52 4.41
C THR A 105 -21.29 13.05 5.84
N LYS A 106 -21.78 11.82 6.04
CA LYS A 106 -22.06 11.24 7.35
C LYS A 106 -21.81 9.73 7.29
N GLY A 107 -21.54 9.15 8.46
CA GLY A 107 -21.42 7.70 8.60
C GLY A 107 -20.02 7.22 8.92
N ASP A 108 -19.94 5.93 9.06
CA ASP A 108 -18.70 5.21 9.31
C ASP A 108 -17.94 5.04 8.01
N VAL A 109 -16.82 5.75 7.88
CA VAL A 109 -15.95 5.70 6.71
C VAL A 109 -15.42 4.29 6.48
N GLU A 110 -15.10 3.57 7.53
CA GLU A 110 -14.58 2.19 7.44
C GLU A 110 -15.63 1.27 6.82
N ARG A 111 -16.89 1.39 7.23
CA ARG A 111 -17.99 0.62 6.65
C ARG A 111 -18.20 0.90 5.16
N ILE A 112 -18.07 2.16 4.74
CA ILE A 112 -18.17 2.55 3.33
C ILE A 112 -17.01 1.97 2.53
N VAL A 113 -15.80 2.05 3.06
CA VAL A 113 -14.60 1.44 2.47
C VAL A 113 -14.78 -0.06 2.29
N ASP A 114 -15.25 -0.77 3.33
CA ASP A 114 -15.50 -2.21 3.26
C ASP A 114 -16.51 -2.56 2.16
N GLN A 115 -17.60 -1.79 2.02
CA GLN A 115 -18.58 -2.00 0.95
C GLN A 115 -17.99 -1.79 -0.45
N ILE A 116 -17.15 -0.77 -0.64
CA ILE A 116 -16.46 -0.51 -1.92
C ILE A 116 -15.54 -1.69 -2.27
N ILE A 117 -14.76 -2.15 -1.29
CA ILE A 117 -13.80 -3.22 -1.50
C ILE A 117 -14.51 -4.56 -1.73
N GLU A 118 -15.57 -4.87 -0.99
CA GLU A 118 -16.35 -6.09 -1.19
C GLU A 118 -16.92 -6.18 -2.60
N LYS A 119 -17.47 -5.06 -3.11
CA LYS A 119 -18.05 -5.01 -4.46
C LYS A 119 -17.00 -5.00 -5.58
N HIS A 120 -15.85 -4.36 -5.35
CA HIS A 120 -14.84 -4.08 -6.38
C HIS A 120 -13.43 -4.57 -6.02
N SER A 121 -13.30 -5.66 -5.27
CA SER A 121 -12.01 -6.22 -4.82
C SER A 121 -11.01 -6.52 -5.94
N LYS A 122 -11.48 -6.69 -7.17
CA LYS A 122 -10.64 -6.98 -8.35
C LYS A 122 -10.08 -5.72 -9.01
N SER A 123 -10.66 -4.56 -8.72
CA SER A 123 -10.32 -3.28 -9.36
C SER A 123 -9.73 -2.27 -8.38
N VAL A 124 -9.96 -2.42 -7.07
CA VAL A 124 -9.41 -1.52 -6.05
C VAL A 124 -7.94 -1.83 -5.78
N LEU A 125 -7.08 -0.84 -5.94
CA LEU A 125 -5.64 -0.91 -5.68
C LEU A 125 -5.29 -0.36 -4.30
N GLU A 126 -5.88 0.78 -3.94
CA GLU A 126 -5.57 1.50 -2.71
C GLU A 126 -6.78 2.33 -2.29
N VAL A 127 -6.93 2.52 -0.98
CA VAL A 127 -7.93 3.42 -0.41
C VAL A 127 -7.24 4.37 0.56
N THR A 128 -7.49 5.67 0.41
CA THR A 128 -6.91 6.71 1.25
C THR A 128 -7.99 7.59 1.84
N VAL A 129 -8.10 7.67 3.15
CA VAL A 129 -8.93 8.65 3.85
C VAL A 129 -8.16 9.96 3.95
N ARG A 130 -8.79 11.08 3.62
CA ARG A 130 -8.17 12.41 3.59
C ARG A 130 -8.89 13.40 4.49
N ILE A 131 -8.12 14.36 5.00
CA ILE A 131 -8.61 15.47 5.79
C ILE A 131 -8.11 16.78 5.19
N GLY A 132 -8.91 17.86 5.29
CA GLY A 132 -8.52 19.21 4.85
C GLY A 132 -8.95 19.59 3.43
N HIS A 133 -9.51 18.69 2.63
CA HIS A 133 -10.13 19.06 1.34
C HIS A 133 -11.66 19.20 1.52
N PRO A 134 -12.28 20.29 1.03
CA PRO A 134 -13.72 20.53 1.23
C PRO A 134 -14.60 19.47 0.57
N ASP A 135 -14.23 19.01 -0.62
CA ASP A 135 -15.07 18.19 -1.49
C ASP A 135 -14.60 16.73 -1.63
N VAL A 136 -13.51 16.34 -0.94
CA VAL A 136 -12.96 14.98 -1.03
C VAL A 136 -12.44 14.57 0.34
N ASN A 137 -12.97 13.49 0.90
CA ASN A 137 -12.46 12.90 2.12
C ASN A 137 -12.12 11.40 2.00
N LEU A 138 -12.43 10.80 0.83
CA LEU A 138 -12.01 9.46 0.49
C LEU A 138 -11.50 9.42 -0.94
N VAL A 139 -10.36 8.77 -1.16
CA VAL A 139 -9.82 8.50 -2.50
C VAL A 139 -9.63 7.01 -2.66
N VAL A 140 -10.17 6.45 -3.73
CA VAL A 140 -10.03 5.04 -4.08
C VAL A 140 -9.28 4.94 -5.40
N LYS A 141 -8.05 4.46 -5.37
CA LYS A 141 -7.27 4.17 -6.57
C LYS A 141 -7.74 2.86 -7.16
N ILE A 142 -8.09 2.88 -8.43
CA ILE A 142 -8.63 1.73 -9.14
C ILE A 142 -7.84 1.42 -10.41
N VAL A 143 -7.91 0.17 -10.83
CA VAL A 143 -7.47 -0.30 -12.14
C VAL A 143 -8.68 -0.78 -12.92
N TYR A 144 -8.75 -0.45 -14.21
CA TYR A 144 -9.85 -0.81 -15.09
C TYR A 144 -9.36 -0.90 -16.54
N LYS A 145 -10.13 -1.56 -17.40
CA LYS A 145 -9.77 -1.82 -18.78
C LYS A 145 -10.28 -0.76 -19.74
N ASP A 146 -11.54 -0.42 -19.64
CA ASP A 146 -12.25 0.45 -20.58
C ASP A 146 -13.30 1.34 -19.90
N ASN A 147 -13.96 2.18 -20.70
CA ASN A 147 -14.93 3.12 -20.18
C ASN A 147 -16.19 2.44 -19.61
N ASP A 148 -16.56 1.27 -20.12
CA ASP A 148 -17.76 0.57 -19.64
C ASP A 148 -17.50 0.06 -18.21
N GLU A 149 -16.32 -0.46 -17.95
CA GLU A 149 -15.92 -0.93 -16.61
C GLU A 149 -15.88 0.22 -15.60
N ILE A 150 -15.27 1.38 -15.94
CA ILE A 150 -15.23 2.53 -15.02
C ILE A 150 -16.62 3.09 -14.74
N TYR A 151 -17.49 3.17 -15.73
CA TYR A 151 -18.87 3.63 -15.52
C TYR A 151 -19.67 2.67 -14.63
N GLU A 152 -19.47 1.37 -14.77
CA GLU A 152 -20.09 0.36 -13.90
C GLU A 152 -19.62 0.50 -12.45
N ILE A 153 -18.32 0.69 -12.24
CA ILE A 153 -17.74 0.92 -10.91
C ILE A 153 -18.34 2.19 -10.29
N MET A 154 -18.33 3.32 -11.02
CA MET A 154 -18.88 4.58 -10.53
C MET A 154 -20.37 4.47 -10.20
N ARG A 155 -21.14 3.82 -11.07
CA ARG A 155 -22.58 3.59 -10.85
C ARG A 155 -22.83 2.81 -9.58
N THR A 156 -22.07 1.74 -9.37
CA THR A 156 -22.22 0.87 -8.18
C THR A 156 -21.78 1.58 -6.90
N VAL A 157 -20.67 2.31 -6.95
CA VAL A 157 -20.19 3.10 -5.79
C VAL A 157 -21.20 4.19 -5.44
N ASN A 158 -21.79 4.85 -6.43
CA ASN A 158 -22.79 5.91 -6.21
C ASN A 158 -24.11 5.42 -5.56
N THR A 159 -24.34 4.10 -5.51
CA THR A 159 -25.47 3.54 -4.75
C THR A 159 -25.24 3.41 -3.26
N ILE A 160 -24.02 3.67 -2.77
CA ILE A 160 -23.68 3.57 -1.36
C ILE A 160 -24.29 4.77 -0.62
N GLU A 161 -24.96 4.49 0.48
CA GLU A 161 -25.58 5.52 1.32
C GLU A 161 -24.52 6.46 1.93
N ASN A 162 -24.91 7.74 2.10
CA ASN A 162 -24.08 8.82 2.66
C ASN A 162 -22.93 9.29 1.75
N LEU A 163 -22.92 8.90 0.50
CA LEU A 163 -22.08 9.50 -0.53
C LEU A 163 -22.74 10.79 -1.02
N GLU A 164 -22.03 11.92 -0.92
CA GLU A 164 -22.49 13.21 -1.44
C GLU A 164 -22.10 13.37 -2.91
N SER A 165 -20.88 13.00 -3.25
CA SER A 165 -20.36 13.08 -4.60
C SER A 165 -19.29 12.05 -4.88
N ILE A 166 -19.19 11.68 -6.15
CA ILE A 166 -18.11 10.87 -6.70
C ILE A 166 -17.63 11.51 -7.99
N GLN A 167 -16.33 11.68 -8.12
CA GLN A 167 -15.67 12.16 -9.33
C GLN A 167 -14.60 11.15 -9.71
N TRP A 168 -14.32 11.08 -11.00
CA TRP A 168 -13.31 10.21 -11.56
C TRP A 168 -12.17 11.05 -12.13
N SER A 169 -10.94 10.70 -11.81
CA SER A 169 -9.72 11.35 -12.29
C SER A 169 -8.74 10.30 -12.81
N GLU A 170 -8.59 10.24 -14.14
CA GLU A 170 -7.69 9.29 -14.77
C GLU A 170 -6.23 9.69 -14.60
N ILE A 171 -5.37 8.73 -14.28
CA ILE A 171 -3.92 8.91 -14.17
C ILE A 171 -3.29 8.68 -15.54
N LEU A 172 -2.93 9.76 -16.23
CA LEU A 172 -2.33 9.67 -17.55
C LEU A 172 -0.85 9.30 -17.52
N LYS A 173 -0.12 9.73 -16.48
CA LYS A 173 1.31 9.48 -16.32
C LYS A 173 1.73 9.62 -14.88
N GLU A 174 2.49 8.66 -14.40
CA GLU A 174 3.22 8.75 -13.13
C GLU A 174 4.68 9.13 -13.43
N ILE A 175 5.21 10.08 -12.67
CA ILE A 175 6.61 10.51 -12.78
C ILE A 175 7.33 10.05 -11.53
N THR A 176 8.26 9.12 -11.71
CA THR A 176 9.13 8.68 -10.62
C THR A 176 10.18 9.75 -10.33
N VAL A 177 10.24 10.20 -9.09
CA VAL A 177 11.23 11.15 -8.61
C VAL A 177 12.32 10.39 -7.86
N ASP A 178 13.58 10.78 -8.09
CA ASP A 178 14.69 10.29 -7.27
C ASP A 178 14.49 10.72 -5.82
N ARG A 179 14.47 9.76 -4.91
CA ARG A 179 14.19 9.96 -3.49
C ARG A 179 15.45 9.90 -2.61
N ASP A 180 16.65 9.81 -3.18
CA ASP A 180 17.89 9.68 -2.40
C ASP A 180 18.10 10.88 -1.46
N GLY A 181 17.92 12.10 -1.96
CA GLY A 181 18.00 13.31 -1.14
C GLY A 181 16.90 13.43 -0.09
N LEU A 182 15.70 12.86 -0.37
CA LEU A 182 14.60 12.85 0.57
C LEU A 182 14.91 11.98 1.79
N ILE A 183 15.41 10.76 1.58
CA ILE A 183 15.71 9.85 2.69
C ILE A 183 16.81 10.41 3.61
N GLU A 184 17.82 11.06 3.03
CA GLU A 184 18.86 11.72 3.83
C GLU A 184 18.32 12.84 4.71
N ASN A 185 17.44 13.68 4.14
CA ASN A 185 16.77 14.76 4.88
C ASN A 185 15.88 14.21 6.00
N LEU A 186 15.04 13.22 5.71
CA LEU A 186 14.15 12.62 6.72
C LEU A 186 14.93 12.02 7.89
N LEU A 187 15.98 11.24 7.60
CA LEU A 187 16.79 10.59 8.62
C LEU A 187 17.65 11.58 9.43
N SER A 188 18.04 12.71 8.84
CA SER A 188 18.74 13.77 9.58
C SER A 188 17.86 14.45 10.62
N ARG A 189 16.57 14.64 10.32
CA ARG A 189 15.59 15.24 11.24
C ARG A 189 15.30 14.35 12.45
N VAL A 190 15.28 13.03 12.26
CA VAL A 190 15.05 12.08 13.37
C VAL A 190 16.21 12.04 14.36
N ARG A 191 17.43 12.42 13.96
CA ARG A 191 18.58 12.54 14.86
C ARG A 191 18.47 13.70 15.86
N SER A 192 17.60 14.67 15.57
CA SER A 192 17.48 15.91 16.35
C SER A 192 16.44 15.81 17.47
N ILE A 193 15.82 14.63 17.63
CA ILE A 193 14.88 14.29 18.70
C ILE A 193 15.56 13.34 19.69
#